data_bbce6d8a2448c1b4450e0a11e4767665
#
_entry.id   bbce6d8a2448c1b4450e0a11e4767665
#
_cell.length_a   1.000
_cell.length_b   1.000
_cell.length_c   1.000
_cell.angle_alpha   90.00
_cell.angle_beta   90.00
_cell.angle_gamma   90.00
#
_symmetry.space_group_name_H-M   'P 1'
#
loop_
_entity.id
_entity.type
_entity.pdbx_description
1 polymer ?
#
loop_
_entity_poly.entity_id
_entity_poly.type
_entity_poly.pdbx_seq_one_letter_code
_entity_poly.pdbx_strand_id
1 'polypeptide(L)'
;MNQKVLETIRKYNLIEDGDKIVLGVSGGPDSICMLDNLREVKEEQIIEFEIYVAHINHMIREEAIDDEKYVQEYCKKYNIECFVKRADVQKIASEKKIGTEEAGRKVRYDFFEEVLQKTESNKIAIAHNKNDKIETIIM
;
A
#
# COMPACT_ATOMS: atom_id res chain seq x y z
N MET A 1 3.77 0.27 -19.67
CA MET A 1 4.43 -0.19 -18.42
C MET A 1 5.79 0.47 -18.26
N ASN A 2 6.19 0.74 -17.04
CA ASN A 2 7.51 1.31 -16.75
C ASN A 2 8.54 0.17 -16.66
N GLN A 3 9.39 0.08 -17.68
CA GLN A 3 10.42 -0.96 -17.77
C GLN A 3 11.40 -0.93 -16.61
N LYS A 4 11.66 0.28 -16.10
CA LYS A 4 12.56 0.48 -14.96
C LYS A 4 12.03 -0.19 -13.68
N VAL A 5 10.73 -0.13 -13.46
CA VAL A 5 10.08 -0.80 -12.33
C VAL A 5 10.23 -2.31 -12.46
N LEU A 6 9.96 -2.86 -13.64
CA LEU A 6 10.08 -4.29 -13.88
C LEU A 6 11.52 -4.77 -13.70
N GLU A 7 12.51 -4.01 -14.20
CA GLU A 7 13.92 -4.34 -14.04
C GLU A 7 14.31 -4.36 -12.55
N THR A 8 13.82 -3.40 -11.78
CA THR A 8 14.09 -3.33 -10.33
C THR A 8 13.50 -4.54 -9.62
N ILE A 9 12.26 -4.90 -9.95
CA ILE A 9 11.59 -6.06 -9.36
C ILE A 9 12.39 -7.34 -9.62
N ARG A 10 12.83 -7.54 -10.86
CA ARG A 10 13.60 -8.72 -11.23
C ARG A 10 15.00 -8.76 -10.61
N LYS A 11 15.68 -7.62 -10.63
CA LYS A 11 17.04 -7.51 -10.10
C LYS A 11 17.13 -7.89 -8.61
N TYR A 12 16.14 -7.46 -7.82
CA TYR A 12 16.14 -7.68 -6.37
C TYR A 12 15.17 -8.76 -5.93
N ASN A 13 14.58 -9.47 -6.86
CA ASN A 13 13.58 -10.52 -6.57
C ASN A 13 12.50 -10.04 -5.61
N LEU A 14 12.01 -8.82 -5.83
CA LEU A 14 11.01 -8.21 -4.96
C LEU A 14 9.66 -8.93 -5.02
N ILE A 15 9.31 -9.44 -6.20
CA ILE A 15 8.05 -10.15 -6.41
C ILE A 15 8.35 -11.43 -7.18
N GLU A 16 7.82 -12.53 -6.69
CA GLU A 16 7.98 -13.85 -7.29
C GLU A 16 6.63 -14.46 -7.63
N ASP A 17 6.63 -15.44 -8.52
CA ASP A 17 5.41 -16.16 -8.88
C ASP A 17 4.79 -16.81 -7.63
N GLY A 18 3.49 -16.64 -7.48
CA GLY A 18 2.74 -17.16 -6.34
C GLY A 18 2.66 -16.22 -5.15
N ASP A 19 3.30 -15.05 -5.23
CA ASP A 19 3.24 -14.08 -4.13
C ASP A 19 1.84 -13.48 -3.99
N LYS A 20 1.49 -13.16 -2.74
CA LYS A 20 0.33 -12.34 -2.40
C LYS A 20 0.86 -11.10 -1.70
N ILE A 21 0.57 -9.95 -2.24
CA ILE A 21 1.18 -8.69 -1.81
C ILE A 21 0.12 -7.74 -1.29
N VAL A 22 0.34 -7.20 -0.08
CA VAL A 22 -0.44 -6.09 0.44
C VAL A 22 0.27 -4.81 0.08
N LEU A 23 -0.39 -3.95 -0.68
CA LEU A 23 0.14 -2.66 -1.11
C LEU A 23 -0.40 -1.57 -0.22
N GLY A 24 0.49 -0.86 0.47
CA GLY A 24 0.13 0.32 1.23
C GLY A 24 0.01 1.51 0.30
N VAL A 25 -1.22 1.98 0.07
CA VAL A 25 -1.51 3.07 -0.88
C VAL A 25 -2.06 4.27 -0.13
N SER A 26 -1.33 5.39 -0.18
CA SER A 26 -1.73 6.62 0.52
C SER A 26 -2.75 7.46 -0.26
N GLY A 27 -2.90 7.22 -1.56
CA GLY A 27 -3.72 8.05 -2.43
C GLY A 27 -2.96 9.18 -3.12
N GLY A 28 -1.71 9.39 -2.72
CA GLY A 28 -0.84 10.36 -3.39
C GLY A 28 -0.31 9.84 -4.72
N PRO A 29 0.27 10.73 -5.56
CA PRO A 29 0.71 10.37 -6.90
C PRO A 29 1.68 9.19 -6.95
N ASP A 30 2.64 9.14 -6.03
CA ASP A 30 3.66 8.10 -6.03
C ASP A 30 3.09 6.72 -5.69
N SER A 31 2.17 6.66 -4.71
CA SER A 31 1.55 5.40 -4.32
C SER A 31 0.62 4.86 -5.40
N ILE A 32 -0.12 5.73 -6.06
CA ILE A 32 -0.98 5.34 -7.17
C ILE A 32 -0.14 4.90 -8.38
N CYS A 33 0.96 5.59 -8.64
CA CYS A 33 1.88 5.21 -9.71
C CYS A 33 2.44 3.80 -9.48
N MET A 34 2.85 3.49 -8.26
CA MET A 34 3.32 2.15 -7.91
C MET A 34 2.23 1.10 -8.11
N LEU A 35 1.02 1.39 -7.63
CA LEU A 35 -0.12 0.49 -7.80
C LEU A 35 -0.40 0.23 -9.27
N ASP A 36 -0.41 1.29 -10.07
CA ASP A 36 -0.66 1.21 -11.51
C ASP A 36 0.40 0.36 -12.22
N ASN A 37 1.67 0.57 -11.89
CA ASN A 37 2.77 -0.21 -12.46
C ASN A 37 2.68 -1.70 -12.07
N LEU A 38 2.38 -2.00 -10.82
CA LEU A 38 2.25 -3.39 -10.38
C LEU A 38 1.02 -4.07 -10.99
N ARG A 39 -0.07 -3.32 -11.14
CA ARG A 39 -1.27 -3.82 -11.82
C ARG A 39 -0.94 -4.21 -13.28
N GLU A 40 -0.18 -3.37 -13.97
CA GLU A 40 0.23 -3.65 -15.35
C GLU A 40 1.10 -4.89 -15.45
N VAL A 41 2.05 -5.06 -14.52
CA VAL A 41 2.90 -6.26 -14.47
C VAL A 41 2.03 -7.52 -14.31
N LYS A 42 1.02 -7.45 -13.45
CA LYS A 42 0.10 -8.57 -13.24
C LYS A 42 -0.75 -8.84 -14.48
N GLU A 43 -1.30 -7.81 -15.10
CA GLU A 43 -2.15 -7.95 -16.29
C GLU A 43 -1.38 -8.49 -17.51
N GLU A 44 -0.13 -8.13 -17.65
CA GLU A 44 0.74 -8.61 -18.72
C GLU A 44 1.23 -10.04 -18.47
N GLN A 45 0.89 -10.61 -17.31
CA GLN A 45 1.23 -11.98 -16.92
C GLN A 45 2.75 -12.25 -16.92
N ILE A 46 3.53 -11.21 -16.68
CA ILE A 46 5.00 -11.32 -16.58
C ILE A 46 5.38 -12.10 -15.32
N ILE A 47 4.68 -11.78 -14.21
CA ILE A 47 4.82 -12.46 -12.93
C ILE A 47 3.39 -12.77 -12.43
N GLU A 48 3.17 -13.99 -11.98
CA GLU A 48 1.86 -14.39 -11.47
C GLU A 48 1.80 -14.11 -9.96
N PHE A 49 1.01 -13.09 -9.57
CA PHE A 49 0.87 -12.71 -8.16
C PHE A 49 -0.47 -12.04 -7.91
N GLU A 50 -0.86 -11.95 -6.65
CA GLU A 50 -2.09 -11.28 -6.23
C GLU A 50 -1.76 -9.97 -5.51
N ILE A 51 -2.62 -8.96 -5.70
CA ILE A 51 -2.48 -7.64 -5.09
C ILE A 51 -3.69 -7.36 -4.21
N TYR A 52 -3.43 -6.93 -2.98
CA TYR A 52 -4.44 -6.40 -2.07
C TYR A 52 -4.01 -5.00 -1.68
N VAL A 53 -4.94 -4.06 -1.61
CA VAL A 53 -4.63 -2.67 -1.27
C VAL A 53 -5.06 -2.40 0.16
N ALA A 54 -4.19 -1.77 0.94
CA ALA A 54 -4.48 -1.28 2.27
C ALA A 54 -4.31 0.23 2.28
N HIS A 55 -5.35 0.94 2.66
CA HIS A 55 -5.35 2.41 2.74
C HIS A 55 -5.75 2.84 4.15
N ILE A 56 -5.02 3.80 4.69
CA ILE A 56 -5.31 4.36 6.01
C ILE A 56 -5.66 5.83 5.84
N ASN A 57 -6.83 6.20 6.35
CA ASN A 57 -7.23 7.59 6.48
C ASN A 57 -6.86 8.02 7.91
N HIS A 58 -5.82 8.85 8.03
CA HIS A 58 -5.30 9.32 9.32
C HIS A 58 -6.18 10.38 9.96
N MET A 59 -7.21 10.86 9.26
CA MET A 59 -8.17 11.85 9.76
C MET A 59 -7.53 13.18 10.16
N ILE A 60 -6.38 13.51 9.57
CA ILE A 60 -5.65 14.74 9.86
C ILE A 60 -6.11 15.89 8.95
N ARG A 61 -6.43 15.58 7.69
CA ARG A 61 -6.83 16.57 6.68
C ARG A 61 -8.19 16.21 6.10
N GLU A 62 -8.93 17.23 5.68
CA GLU A 62 -10.22 17.02 5.02
C GLU A 62 -10.05 16.25 3.70
N GLU A 63 -8.96 16.50 2.98
CA GLU A 63 -8.64 15.84 1.72
C GLU A 63 -8.43 14.33 1.86
N ALA A 64 -8.25 13.85 3.09
CA ALA A 64 -8.08 12.42 3.35
C ALA A 64 -9.30 11.60 2.91
N ILE A 65 -10.49 12.20 2.94
CA ILE A 65 -11.72 11.54 2.46
C ILE A 65 -11.67 11.39 0.95
N ASP A 66 -11.16 12.40 0.24
CA ASP A 66 -11.03 12.37 -1.22
C ASP A 66 -10.01 11.33 -1.65
N ASP A 67 -8.89 11.25 -0.94
CA ASP A 67 -7.87 10.23 -1.19
C ASP A 67 -8.44 8.82 -0.99
N GLU A 68 -9.20 8.63 0.08
CA GLU A 68 -9.85 7.35 0.38
C GLU A 68 -10.80 6.94 -0.75
N LYS A 69 -11.65 7.85 -1.19
CA LYS A 69 -12.59 7.61 -2.29
C LYS A 69 -11.85 7.26 -3.58
N TYR A 70 -10.79 8.01 -3.88
CA TYR A 70 -10.01 7.78 -5.09
C TYR A 70 -9.42 6.36 -5.10
N VAL A 71 -8.82 5.95 -3.99
CA VAL A 71 -8.23 4.61 -3.86
C VAL A 71 -9.31 3.53 -4.01
N GLN A 72 -10.46 3.72 -3.35
CA GLN A 72 -11.56 2.76 -3.44
C GLN A 72 -12.12 2.64 -4.85
N GLU A 73 -12.29 3.76 -5.55
CA GLU A 73 -12.78 3.76 -6.93
C GLU A 73 -11.79 3.11 -7.89
N TYR A 74 -10.49 3.40 -7.71
CA TYR A 74 -9.45 2.78 -8.51
C TYR A 74 -9.47 1.25 -8.34
N CYS A 75 -9.52 0.78 -7.12
CA CYS A 75 -9.53 -0.65 -6.83
C CYS A 75 -10.78 -1.33 -7.38
N LYS A 76 -11.93 -0.67 -7.28
CA LYS A 76 -13.18 -1.18 -7.84
C LYS A 76 -13.10 -1.29 -9.36
N LYS A 77 -12.53 -0.29 -10.02
CA LYS A 77 -12.39 -0.26 -11.47
C LYS A 77 -11.55 -1.44 -11.99
N TYR A 78 -10.49 -1.80 -11.27
CA TYR A 78 -9.58 -2.86 -11.68
C TYR A 78 -9.78 -4.17 -10.92
N ASN A 79 -10.87 -4.28 -10.18
CA ASN A 79 -11.24 -5.49 -9.45
C ASN A 79 -10.16 -5.93 -8.45
N ILE A 80 -9.64 -4.96 -7.71
CA ILE A 80 -8.64 -5.19 -6.66
C ILE A 80 -9.33 -5.07 -5.31
N GLU A 81 -9.11 -6.04 -4.42
CA GLU A 81 -9.69 -5.98 -3.08
C GLU A 81 -8.99 -4.89 -2.26
N CYS A 82 -9.77 -3.98 -1.68
CA CYS A 82 -9.27 -2.81 -0.96
C CYS A 82 -9.75 -2.84 0.49
N PHE A 83 -8.81 -2.69 1.41
CA PHE A 83 -9.09 -2.59 2.85
C PHE A 83 -8.79 -1.17 3.30
N VAL A 84 -9.74 -0.54 3.97
CA VAL A 84 -9.61 0.83 4.44
C VAL A 84 -9.76 0.89 5.95
N LYS A 85 -8.88 1.64 6.61
CA LYS A 85 -8.98 1.93 8.02
C LYS A 85 -8.97 3.44 8.24
N ARG A 86 -9.85 3.93 9.08
CA ARG A 86 -9.85 5.30 9.55
C ARG A 86 -9.35 5.30 10.98
N ALA A 87 -8.36 6.14 11.27
CA ALA A 87 -7.77 6.24 12.59
C ALA A 87 -7.47 7.70 12.92
N ASP A 88 -7.98 8.17 14.05
CA ASP A 88 -7.66 9.51 14.54
C ASP A 88 -6.27 9.49 15.16
N VAL A 89 -5.27 9.71 14.32
CA VAL A 89 -3.86 9.62 14.72
C VAL A 89 -3.49 10.66 15.76
N GLN A 90 -4.08 11.87 15.67
CA GLN A 90 -3.82 12.93 16.66
C GLN A 90 -4.32 12.54 18.04
N LYS A 91 -5.50 11.93 18.10
CA LYS A 91 -6.08 11.46 19.36
C LYS A 91 -5.24 10.33 19.97
N ILE A 92 -4.82 9.38 19.14
CA ILE A 92 -3.97 8.27 19.58
C ILE A 92 -2.65 8.78 20.12
N ALA A 93 -2.03 9.73 19.42
CA ALA A 93 -0.78 10.35 19.86
C ALA A 93 -0.92 11.01 21.21
N SER A 94 -2.01 11.75 21.43
CA SER A 94 -2.31 12.42 22.67
C SER A 94 -2.52 11.43 23.82
N GLU A 95 -3.30 10.39 23.59
CA GLU A 95 -3.61 9.39 24.62
C GLU A 95 -2.38 8.59 25.04
N LYS A 96 -1.51 8.25 24.07
CA LYS A 96 -0.31 7.47 24.35
C LYS A 96 0.93 8.31 24.65
N LYS A 97 0.79 9.63 24.62
CA LYS A 97 1.87 10.59 24.87
C LYS A 97 3.08 10.36 23.96
N ILE A 98 2.80 10.13 22.67
CA ILE A 98 3.81 9.96 21.63
C ILE A 98 3.58 11.00 20.53
N GLY A 99 4.54 11.14 19.61
CA GLY A 99 4.39 12.04 18.48
C GLY A 99 3.34 11.55 17.49
N THR A 100 2.75 12.48 16.74
CA THR A 100 1.74 12.15 15.71
C THR A 100 2.33 11.23 14.64
N GLU A 101 3.57 11.47 14.26
CA GLU A 101 4.26 10.66 13.25
C GLU A 101 4.46 9.22 13.73
N GLU A 102 4.87 9.06 14.99
CA GLU A 102 5.03 7.74 15.59
C GLU A 102 3.70 7.00 15.71
N ALA A 103 2.64 7.70 16.11
CA ALA A 103 1.30 7.14 16.18
C ALA A 103 0.82 6.68 14.81
N GLY A 104 1.05 7.48 13.78
CA GLY A 104 0.70 7.13 12.40
C GLY A 104 1.43 5.89 11.91
N ARG A 105 2.73 5.80 12.22
CA ARG A 105 3.54 4.63 11.86
C ARG A 105 3.00 3.35 12.53
N LYS A 106 2.68 3.44 13.81
CA LYS A 106 2.16 2.30 14.56
C LYS A 106 0.82 1.82 14.00
N VAL A 107 -0.09 2.74 13.74
CA VAL A 107 -1.39 2.41 13.14
C VAL A 107 -1.19 1.74 11.78
N ARG A 108 -0.27 2.26 10.98
CA ARG A 108 0.01 1.74 9.64
C ARG A 108 0.53 0.30 9.68
N TYR A 109 1.53 0.02 10.50
CA TYR A 109 2.10 -1.32 10.59
C TYR A 109 1.10 -2.33 11.18
N ASP A 110 0.37 -1.94 12.20
CA ASP A 110 -0.66 -2.80 12.81
C ASP A 110 -1.74 -3.16 11.79
N PHE A 111 -2.18 -2.18 11.00
CA PHE A 111 -3.20 -2.41 9.99
C PHE A 111 -2.68 -3.28 8.83
N PHE A 112 -1.47 -3.01 8.36
CA PHE A 112 -0.88 -3.81 7.29
C PHE A 112 -0.71 -5.27 7.72
N GLU A 113 -0.30 -5.50 8.95
CA GLU A 113 -0.20 -6.86 9.49
C GLU A 113 -1.58 -7.53 9.55
N GLU A 114 -2.60 -6.81 9.98
CA GLU A 114 -3.97 -7.31 10.01
C GLU A 114 -4.45 -7.73 8.62
N VAL A 115 -4.23 -6.89 7.62
CA VAL A 115 -4.61 -7.19 6.23
C VAL A 115 -3.79 -8.37 5.69
N LEU A 116 -2.51 -8.40 6.01
CA LEU A 116 -1.62 -9.48 5.61
C LEU A 116 -2.13 -10.83 6.11
N GLN A 117 -2.53 -10.91 7.36
CA GLN A 117 -3.08 -12.14 7.95
C GLN A 117 -4.44 -12.50 7.34
N LYS A 118 -5.31 -11.51 7.15
CA LYS A 118 -6.63 -11.71 6.58
C LYS A 118 -6.59 -12.28 5.16
N THR A 119 -5.63 -11.83 4.37
CA THR A 119 -5.48 -12.22 2.97
C THR A 119 -4.50 -13.38 2.78
N GLU A 120 -3.86 -13.81 3.86
CA GLU A 120 -2.79 -14.82 3.83
C GLU A 120 -1.66 -14.40 2.88
N SER A 121 -1.34 -13.10 2.89
CA SER A 121 -0.29 -12.54 2.05
C SER A 121 1.08 -12.74 2.68
N ASN A 122 2.11 -12.76 1.84
CA ASN A 122 3.48 -12.98 2.29
C ASN A 122 4.39 -11.76 2.14
N LYS A 123 3.90 -10.68 1.54
CA LYS A 123 4.70 -9.46 1.34
C LYS A 123 3.87 -8.21 1.54
N ILE A 124 4.55 -7.15 1.97
CA ILE A 124 3.98 -5.80 2.05
C ILE A 124 4.86 -4.89 1.21
N ALA A 125 4.26 -4.11 0.33
CA ALA A 125 4.97 -3.13 -0.47
C ALA A 125 4.43 -1.72 -0.19
N ILE A 126 5.34 -0.78 0.01
CA ILE A 126 5.01 0.61 0.30
C ILE A 126 5.81 1.51 -0.62
N ALA A 127 5.14 2.50 -1.24
CA ALA A 127 5.83 3.48 -2.07
C ALA A 127 6.43 4.60 -1.21
N HIS A 128 7.69 4.94 -1.49
CA HIS A 128 8.34 6.09 -0.87
C HIS A 128 8.31 7.29 -1.80
N ASN A 129 7.89 8.43 -1.27
CA ASN A 129 7.65 9.64 -2.05
C ASN A 129 8.90 10.28 -2.66
N LYS A 130 10.08 10.04 -2.13
CA LYS A 130 11.27 10.80 -2.51
C LYS A 130 12.15 10.20 -3.60
N ASN A 131 12.04 8.90 -3.88
CA ASN A 131 13.01 8.23 -4.76
C ASN A 131 12.41 7.17 -5.67
N ASP A 132 11.10 7.15 -5.86
CA ASP A 132 10.39 6.11 -6.62
C ASP A 132 10.80 4.68 -6.23
N LYS A 133 11.24 4.52 -5.00
CA LYS A 133 11.66 3.22 -4.51
C LYS A 133 10.47 2.43 -3.99
N ILE A 134 10.44 1.18 -4.38
CA ILE A 134 9.49 0.22 -3.82
C ILE A 134 10.18 -0.44 -2.63
N GLU A 135 9.60 -0.28 -1.45
CA GLU A 135 10.08 -0.99 -0.28
C GLU A 135 9.18 -2.20 -0.06
N THR A 136 9.76 -3.38 -0.06
CA THR A 136 9.04 -4.61 0.17
C THR A 136 9.52 -5.21 1.48
N ILE A 137 8.57 -5.44 2.39
CA ILE A 137 8.84 -6.06 3.69
C ILE A 137 8.31 -7.47 3.64
N ILE A 138 9.21 -8.44 3.87
CA ILE A 138 8.85 -9.85 3.91
C ILE A 138 8.50 -10.19 5.37
N MET A 139 7.30 -10.70 5.55
CA MET A 139 6.83 -11.07 6.88
C MET A 139 6.95 -12.59 7.08
#